data_75df0c376c62a5991c201a206be1f227
#
_entry.id   75df0c376c62a5991c201a206be1f227
#
_cell.length_a   1.000
_cell.length_b   1.000
_cell.length_c   1.000
_cell.angle_alpha   90.00
_cell.angle_beta   90.00
_cell.angle_gamma   90.00
#
_symmetry.space_group_name_H-M   'P 1'
#
loop_
_entity.id
_entity.type
_entity.pdbx_description
1 polymer ?
#
loop_
_entity_poly.entity_id
_entity_poly.type
_entity_poly.pdbx_seq_one_letter_code
_entity_poly.pdbx_strand_id
1 'polypeptide(L)'
;HKGIFEGAGFEVGTYPYYNPETVGVKFEEMTAFFKTLPENSVLILHPCCQNPTGVDMSQAQWDEVLDIIKTHKLIPFMDIAYQGFGEDLDNDAYAIRKAIEMGLPLFVSNSFSKNLSLYGERVGGLSVVCPDKEEAELVFGQLKFTVRRIYSSPAAHGAYIASDVMNSEELRALWENEVYAMRDRIRAMRQKLYDVLTAKIPNRDFSYFIKQR
;
A
#
# COMPACT_ATOMS: atom_id res chain seq x y z
N HIS A 1 6.68 1.26 -10.48
CA HIS A 1 6.84 -0.19 -10.27
C HIS A 1 7.29 -0.90 -11.55
N LYS A 2 6.66 -0.62 -12.73
CA LYS A 2 6.93 -1.35 -13.99
C LYS A 2 8.42 -1.49 -14.28
N GLY A 3 9.17 -0.39 -14.42
CA GLY A 3 10.59 -0.43 -14.73
C GLY A 3 11.47 -1.14 -13.69
N ILE A 4 11.04 -1.20 -12.42
CA ILE A 4 11.75 -1.92 -11.36
C ILE A 4 11.63 -3.43 -11.58
N PHE A 5 10.42 -3.92 -11.84
CA PHE A 5 10.19 -5.35 -12.05
C PHE A 5 10.73 -5.84 -13.39
N GLU A 6 10.61 -5.03 -14.46
CA GLU A 6 11.27 -5.33 -15.76
C GLU A 6 12.79 -5.40 -15.60
N GLY A 7 13.39 -4.46 -14.84
CA GLY A 7 14.83 -4.48 -14.53
C GLY A 7 15.27 -5.69 -13.70
N ALA A 8 14.35 -6.27 -12.92
CA ALA A 8 14.58 -7.52 -12.20
C ALA A 8 14.30 -8.79 -13.03
N GLY A 9 13.92 -8.64 -14.30
CA GLY A 9 13.72 -9.76 -15.22
C GLY A 9 12.30 -10.33 -15.25
N PHE A 10 11.33 -9.64 -14.68
CA PHE A 10 9.92 -10.05 -14.75
C PHE A 10 9.27 -9.57 -16.05
N GLU A 11 8.37 -10.39 -16.60
CA GLU A 11 7.40 -9.94 -17.57
C GLU A 11 6.28 -9.19 -16.85
N VAL A 12 6.05 -7.91 -17.21
CA VAL A 12 5.12 -7.03 -16.49
C VAL A 12 3.91 -6.71 -17.32
N GLY A 13 2.74 -7.14 -16.84
CA GLY A 13 1.42 -6.79 -17.35
C GLY A 13 0.72 -5.76 -16.48
N THR A 14 -0.46 -5.33 -16.91
CA THR A 14 -1.36 -4.46 -16.16
C THR A 14 -2.73 -5.09 -16.05
N TYR A 15 -3.38 -4.90 -14.91
CA TYR A 15 -4.75 -5.35 -14.68
C TYR A 15 -5.73 -4.17 -14.66
N PRO A 16 -7.00 -4.37 -15.04
CA PRO A 16 -8.01 -3.32 -14.95
C PRO A 16 -8.26 -2.96 -13.48
N TYR A 17 -8.20 -1.67 -13.15
CA TYR A 17 -8.41 -1.21 -11.78
C TYR A 17 -9.42 -0.08 -11.69
N TYR A 18 -9.16 1.05 -12.35
CA TYR A 18 -9.94 2.27 -12.19
C TYR A 18 -11.06 2.41 -13.22
N ASN A 19 -12.26 2.71 -12.74
CA ASN A 19 -13.40 3.08 -13.56
C ASN A 19 -13.65 4.59 -13.45
N PRO A 20 -13.39 5.38 -14.50
CA PRO A 20 -13.56 6.83 -14.46
C PRO A 20 -15.04 7.26 -14.45
N GLU A 21 -15.98 6.41 -14.91
CA GLU A 21 -17.40 6.73 -14.93
C GLU A 21 -18.02 6.67 -13.54
N THR A 22 -17.66 5.67 -12.75
CA THR A 22 -18.18 5.47 -11.40
C THR A 22 -17.27 6.06 -10.32
N VAL A 23 -16.04 6.47 -10.67
CA VAL A 23 -14.96 6.82 -9.74
C VAL A 23 -14.75 5.68 -8.74
N GLY A 24 -14.69 4.47 -9.25
CA GLY A 24 -14.63 3.22 -8.48
C GLY A 24 -13.61 2.23 -9.01
N VAL A 25 -13.55 1.06 -8.38
CA VAL A 25 -12.74 -0.07 -8.85
C VAL A 25 -13.54 -0.85 -9.89
N LYS A 26 -12.89 -1.25 -10.99
CA LYS A 26 -13.40 -2.22 -11.96
C LYS A 26 -13.31 -3.65 -11.39
N PHE A 27 -14.03 -3.88 -10.30
CA PHE A 27 -13.83 -5.02 -9.43
C PHE A 27 -14.02 -6.36 -10.13
N GLU A 28 -15.12 -6.51 -10.88
CA GLU A 28 -15.42 -7.75 -11.60
C GLU A 28 -14.39 -8.05 -12.70
N GLU A 29 -13.98 -7.01 -13.46
CA GLU A 29 -12.97 -7.17 -14.51
C GLU A 29 -11.59 -7.53 -13.90
N MET A 30 -11.24 -6.90 -12.78
CA MET A 30 -9.98 -7.14 -12.06
C MET A 30 -9.92 -8.56 -11.49
N THR A 31 -10.97 -8.99 -10.80
CA THR A 31 -11.03 -10.34 -10.20
C THR A 31 -11.09 -11.43 -11.25
N ALA A 32 -11.82 -11.21 -12.36
CA ALA A 32 -11.82 -12.11 -13.50
C ALA A 32 -10.41 -12.25 -14.10
N PHE A 33 -9.69 -11.13 -14.24
CA PHE A 33 -8.30 -11.13 -14.73
C PHE A 33 -7.37 -11.90 -13.80
N PHE A 34 -7.46 -11.70 -12.47
CA PHE A 34 -6.62 -12.42 -11.51
C PHE A 34 -6.78 -13.94 -11.60
N LYS A 35 -7.98 -14.42 -11.86
CA LYS A 35 -8.28 -15.87 -12.05
C LYS A 35 -7.63 -16.48 -13.29
N THR A 36 -7.17 -15.65 -14.24
CA THR A 36 -6.47 -16.13 -15.46
C THR A 36 -4.97 -16.18 -15.35
N LEU A 37 -4.40 -15.62 -14.27
CA LEU A 37 -2.96 -15.55 -14.10
C LEU A 37 -2.35 -16.91 -13.78
N PRO A 38 -1.14 -17.20 -14.28
CA PRO A 38 -0.38 -18.37 -13.88
C PRO A 38 -0.11 -18.40 -12.37
N GLU A 39 -0.02 -19.60 -11.79
CA GLU A 39 0.45 -19.78 -10.41
C GLU A 39 1.80 -19.05 -10.21
N ASN A 40 2.01 -18.53 -9.01
CA ASN A 40 3.19 -17.73 -8.63
C ASN A 40 3.34 -16.38 -9.34
N SER A 41 2.34 -15.91 -10.08
CA SER A 41 2.34 -14.53 -10.57
C SER A 41 2.33 -13.55 -9.39
N VAL A 42 3.18 -12.52 -9.46
CA VAL A 42 3.27 -11.48 -8.43
C VAL A 42 2.25 -10.38 -8.72
N LEU A 43 1.36 -10.10 -7.78
CA LEU A 43 0.39 -9.01 -7.85
C LEU A 43 0.84 -7.84 -6.98
N ILE A 44 1.12 -6.70 -7.60
CA ILE A 44 1.38 -5.45 -6.88
C ILE A 44 0.04 -4.81 -6.54
N LEU A 45 -0.22 -4.63 -5.25
CA LEU A 45 -1.47 -4.14 -4.69
C LEU A 45 -1.17 -3.00 -3.71
N HIS A 46 -2.03 -1.97 -3.70
CA HIS A 46 -1.95 -0.88 -2.72
C HIS A 46 -3.05 -1.08 -1.68
N PRO A 47 -2.71 -1.37 -0.42
CA PRO A 47 -3.70 -1.59 0.65
C PRO A 47 -4.58 -0.39 0.94
N CYS A 48 -4.06 0.82 0.79
CA CYS A 48 -4.78 2.07 0.98
C CYS A 48 -4.24 3.18 0.09
N CYS A 49 -5.04 4.21 -0.15
CA CYS A 49 -4.68 5.40 -0.92
C CYS A 49 -4.01 5.05 -2.25
N GLN A 50 -4.69 4.25 -3.06
CA GLN A 50 -4.12 3.72 -4.30
C GLN A 50 -3.59 4.85 -5.20
N ASN A 51 -2.32 4.79 -5.50
CA ASN A 51 -1.66 5.75 -6.38
C ASN A 51 -1.67 5.21 -7.84
N PRO A 52 -2.23 5.99 -8.82
CA PRO A 52 -2.54 7.41 -8.74
C PRO A 52 -4.03 7.75 -8.55
N THR A 53 -4.92 6.77 -8.41
CA THR A 53 -6.37 7.01 -8.53
C THR A 53 -7.03 7.49 -7.24
N GLY A 54 -6.45 7.19 -6.08
CA GLY A 54 -7.08 7.45 -4.78
C GLY A 54 -8.38 6.67 -4.55
N VAL A 55 -8.62 5.61 -5.33
CA VAL A 55 -9.78 4.73 -5.18
C VAL A 55 -9.33 3.43 -4.54
N ASP A 56 -9.88 3.11 -3.38
CA ASP A 56 -9.52 1.93 -2.61
C ASP A 56 -10.63 0.88 -2.64
N MET A 57 -10.24 -0.37 -2.48
CA MET A 57 -11.15 -1.49 -2.28
C MET A 57 -11.73 -1.47 -0.86
N SER A 58 -12.99 -1.85 -0.71
CA SER A 58 -13.60 -2.11 0.60
C SER A 58 -13.00 -3.36 1.25
N GLN A 59 -13.21 -3.53 2.57
CA GLN A 59 -12.77 -4.74 3.26
C GLN A 59 -13.38 -6.02 2.66
N ALA A 60 -14.66 -6.00 2.29
CA ALA A 60 -15.31 -7.13 1.63
C ALA A 60 -14.69 -7.46 0.26
N GLN A 61 -14.31 -6.45 -0.51
CA GLN A 61 -13.58 -6.65 -1.76
C GLN A 61 -12.17 -7.20 -1.52
N TRP A 62 -11.49 -6.75 -0.46
CA TRP A 62 -10.21 -7.31 -0.06
C TRP A 62 -10.33 -8.79 0.32
N ASP A 63 -11.36 -9.17 1.07
CA ASP A 63 -11.59 -10.58 1.44
C ASP A 63 -11.71 -11.45 0.19
N GLU A 64 -12.51 -11.03 -0.81
CA GLU A 64 -12.64 -11.77 -2.07
C GLU A 64 -11.33 -11.84 -2.87
N VAL A 65 -10.60 -10.73 -2.97
CA VAL A 65 -9.31 -10.69 -3.67
C VAL A 65 -8.30 -11.63 -3.00
N LEU A 66 -8.23 -11.64 -1.67
CA LEU A 66 -7.32 -12.52 -0.94
C LEU A 66 -7.70 -14.00 -1.09
N ASP A 67 -8.99 -14.33 -1.16
CA ASP A 67 -9.46 -15.69 -1.46
C ASP A 67 -9.06 -16.12 -2.88
N ILE A 68 -9.15 -15.23 -3.86
CA ILE A 68 -8.68 -15.50 -5.23
C ILE A 68 -7.17 -15.72 -5.24
N ILE A 69 -6.40 -14.86 -4.58
CA ILE A 69 -4.95 -14.98 -4.46
C ILE A 69 -4.57 -16.34 -3.87
N LYS A 70 -5.24 -16.75 -2.80
CA LYS A 70 -5.02 -18.04 -2.14
C LYS A 70 -5.35 -19.21 -3.05
N THR A 71 -6.53 -19.17 -3.68
CA THR A 71 -7.04 -20.26 -4.53
C THR A 71 -6.18 -20.46 -5.77
N HIS A 72 -5.71 -19.37 -6.38
CA HIS A 72 -4.88 -19.39 -7.60
C HIS A 72 -3.39 -19.40 -7.32
N LYS A 73 -2.98 -19.47 -6.04
CA LYS A 73 -1.58 -19.48 -5.60
C LYS A 73 -0.78 -18.31 -6.17
N LEU A 74 -1.36 -17.12 -6.16
CA LEU A 74 -0.70 -15.89 -6.55
C LEU A 74 0.12 -15.33 -5.39
N ILE A 75 1.09 -14.48 -5.66
CA ILE A 75 1.97 -13.88 -4.66
C ILE A 75 1.61 -12.39 -4.49
N PRO A 76 0.97 -11.98 -3.39
CA PRO A 76 0.68 -10.59 -3.16
C PRO A 76 1.94 -9.81 -2.75
N PHE A 77 2.19 -8.71 -3.44
CA PHE A 77 3.16 -7.69 -3.09
C PHE A 77 2.41 -6.42 -2.70
N MET A 78 2.30 -6.17 -1.40
CA MET A 78 1.56 -5.05 -0.83
C MET A 78 2.48 -3.84 -0.72
N ASP A 79 2.23 -2.78 -1.51
CA ASP A 79 2.95 -1.51 -1.41
C ASP A 79 2.11 -0.50 -0.64
N ILE A 80 2.56 -0.14 0.57
CA ILE A 80 1.85 0.77 1.47
C ILE A 80 2.70 1.99 1.80
N ALA A 81 2.47 3.07 1.05
CA ALA A 81 3.21 4.31 1.22
C ALA A 81 2.44 5.39 2.00
N TYR A 82 1.13 5.19 2.21
CA TYR A 82 0.22 6.21 2.74
C TYR A 82 -0.55 5.72 3.98
N GLN A 83 -0.02 4.76 4.73
CA GLN A 83 -0.66 4.25 5.93
C GLN A 83 -0.94 5.36 6.95
N GLY A 84 -2.18 5.46 7.40
CA GLY A 84 -2.69 6.49 8.29
C GLY A 84 -3.42 7.65 7.57
N PHE A 85 -3.30 7.76 6.25
CA PHE A 85 -3.95 8.82 5.46
C PHE A 85 -5.29 8.40 4.83
N GLY A 86 -5.56 7.11 4.70
CA GLY A 86 -6.83 6.57 4.24
C GLY A 86 -7.92 6.71 5.30
N GLU A 87 -8.02 5.76 6.21
CA GLU A 87 -8.91 5.80 7.38
C GLU A 87 -8.13 6.07 8.67
N ASP A 88 -7.28 5.14 9.05
CA ASP A 88 -6.36 5.18 10.17
C ASP A 88 -5.25 4.14 9.96
N LEU A 89 -4.31 4.07 10.90
CA LEU A 89 -3.17 3.15 10.81
C LEU A 89 -3.58 1.67 10.78
N ASP A 90 -4.67 1.33 11.45
CA ASP A 90 -5.13 -0.06 11.57
C ASP A 90 -5.97 -0.48 10.36
N ASN A 91 -6.95 0.33 9.97
CA ASN A 91 -7.81 0.05 8.84
C ASN A 91 -7.06 0.08 7.51
N ASP A 92 -6.09 0.97 7.37
CA ASP A 92 -5.24 1.06 6.17
C ASP A 92 -4.36 -0.18 5.98
N ALA A 93 -4.08 -0.92 7.05
CA ALA A 93 -3.34 -2.19 7.02
C ALA A 93 -4.25 -3.44 7.00
N TYR A 94 -5.56 -3.27 6.86
CA TYR A 94 -6.53 -4.39 6.90
C TYR A 94 -6.15 -5.53 5.98
N ALA A 95 -5.89 -5.25 4.71
CA ALA A 95 -5.58 -6.27 3.70
C ALA A 95 -4.32 -7.07 4.05
N ILE A 96 -3.30 -6.42 4.60
CA ILE A 96 -2.04 -7.06 5.03
C ILE A 96 -2.31 -8.00 6.18
N ARG A 97 -3.01 -7.53 7.22
CA ARG A 97 -3.33 -8.34 8.41
C ARG A 97 -4.22 -9.53 8.04
N LYS A 98 -5.22 -9.29 7.18
CA LYS A 98 -6.11 -10.35 6.71
C LYS A 98 -5.37 -11.42 5.92
N ALA A 99 -4.45 -11.03 5.04
CA ALA A 99 -3.60 -11.97 4.31
C ALA A 99 -2.78 -12.86 5.26
N ILE A 100 -2.22 -12.27 6.34
CA ILE A 100 -1.47 -13.00 7.36
C ILE A 100 -2.39 -13.98 8.12
N GLU A 101 -3.57 -13.54 8.53
CA GLU A 101 -4.57 -14.40 9.19
C GLU A 101 -4.98 -15.60 8.32
N MET A 102 -5.05 -15.40 7.00
CA MET A 102 -5.34 -16.46 6.04
C MET A 102 -4.14 -17.39 5.75
N GLY A 103 -2.97 -17.10 6.32
CA GLY A 103 -1.73 -17.87 6.12
C GLY A 103 -1.12 -17.69 4.74
N LEU A 104 -1.34 -16.53 4.09
CA LEU A 104 -0.76 -16.23 2.80
C LEU A 104 0.69 -15.75 2.96
N PRO A 105 1.66 -16.30 2.22
CA PRO A 105 2.97 -15.68 2.07
C PRO A 105 2.82 -14.38 1.26
N LEU A 106 3.48 -13.32 1.70
CA LEU A 106 3.38 -12.02 1.02
C LEU A 106 4.62 -11.15 1.22
N PHE A 107 4.81 -10.22 0.30
CA PHE A 107 5.75 -9.13 0.43
C PHE A 107 5.01 -7.85 0.85
N VAL A 108 5.58 -7.10 1.78
CA VAL A 108 5.08 -5.78 2.17
C VAL A 108 6.21 -4.78 2.06
N SER A 109 6.07 -3.82 1.15
CA SER A 109 6.92 -2.63 1.12
C SER A 109 6.18 -1.46 1.79
N ASN A 110 6.74 -0.93 2.85
CA ASN A 110 6.22 0.26 3.51
C ASN A 110 7.20 1.42 3.43
N SER A 111 6.66 2.63 3.40
CA SER A 111 7.45 3.86 3.32
C SER A 111 7.16 4.79 4.49
N PHE A 112 8.20 5.38 5.04
CA PHE A 112 8.09 6.45 6.04
C PHE A 112 8.21 7.86 5.43
N SER A 113 8.25 7.96 4.10
CA SER A 113 8.38 9.26 3.43
C SER A 113 7.22 10.19 3.74
N LYS A 114 5.97 9.70 3.80
CA LYS A 114 4.78 10.52 3.99
C LYS A 114 4.37 10.60 5.44
N ASN A 115 4.13 9.48 6.09
CA ASN A 115 3.57 9.43 7.45
C ASN A 115 4.56 9.87 8.55
N LEU A 116 5.88 9.86 8.29
CA LEU A 116 6.90 10.49 9.14
C LEU A 116 7.53 11.74 8.50
N SER A 117 7.04 12.16 7.32
CA SER A 117 7.59 13.29 6.56
C SER A 117 9.09 13.18 6.25
N LEU A 118 9.62 11.98 6.18
CA LEU A 118 11.03 11.67 5.95
C LEU A 118 11.37 11.51 4.45
N TYR A 119 10.81 12.35 3.60
CA TYR A 119 10.97 12.26 2.13
C TYR A 119 12.41 12.15 1.65
N GLY A 120 13.28 13.00 2.20
CA GLY A 120 14.70 13.09 1.83
C GLY A 120 15.58 11.99 2.40
N GLU A 121 15.15 11.38 3.50
CA GLU A 121 15.91 10.35 4.21
C GLU A 121 15.91 8.98 3.50
N ARG A 122 15.03 8.79 2.53
CA ARG A 122 14.91 7.55 1.74
C ARG A 122 14.77 6.31 2.62
N VAL A 123 13.83 6.33 3.55
CA VAL A 123 13.61 5.27 4.53
C VAL A 123 12.26 4.58 4.34
N GLY A 124 12.28 3.29 4.44
CA GLY A 124 11.14 2.37 4.38
C GLY A 124 11.57 0.99 4.82
N GLY A 125 10.66 0.03 4.75
CA GLY A 125 10.93 -1.36 5.11
C GLY A 125 10.40 -2.33 4.07
N LEU A 126 11.06 -3.48 3.95
CA LEU A 126 10.55 -4.66 3.27
C LEU A 126 10.34 -5.75 4.31
N SER A 127 9.11 -6.21 4.43
CA SER A 127 8.76 -7.39 5.23
C SER A 127 8.35 -8.51 4.30
N VAL A 128 8.80 -9.73 4.60
CA VAL A 128 8.39 -10.93 3.88
C VAL A 128 7.77 -11.88 4.88
N VAL A 129 6.50 -12.21 4.67
CA VAL A 129 5.79 -13.19 5.48
C VAL A 129 5.98 -14.55 4.81
N CYS A 130 6.59 -15.47 5.54
CA CYS A 130 6.87 -16.83 5.10
C CYS A 130 5.97 -17.82 5.83
N PRO A 131 5.75 -19.03 5.29
CA PRO A 131 4.95 -20.08 5.92
C PRO A 131 5.47 -20.51 7.29
N ASP A 132 6.79 -20.51 7.46
CA ASP A 132 7.45 -20.92 8.70
C ASP A 132 8.76 -20.15 8.95
N LYS A 133 9.34 -20.41 10.11
CA LYS A 133 10.59 -19.75 10.55
C LYS A 133 11.81 -20.18 9.74
N GLU A 134 11.88 -21.43 9.32
CA GLU A 134 13.03 -21.95 8.56
C GLU A 134 13.11 -21.25 7.20
N GLU A 135 12.00 -21.16 6.48
CA GLU A 135 11.93 -20.41 5.23
C GLU A 135 12.23 -18.92 5.44
N ALA A 136 11.70 -18.32 6.50
CA ALA A 136 11.97 -16.92 6.82
C ALA A 136 13.46 -16.63 7.04
N GLU A 137 14.19 -17.53 7.72
CA GLU A 137 15.64 -17.41 7.92
C GLU A 137 16.41 -17.51 6.60
N LEU A 138 16.01 -18.42 5.71
CA LEU A 138 16.61 -18.58 4.38
C LEU A 138 16.37 -17.34 3.52
N VAL A 139 15.13 -16.87 3.45
CA VAL A 139 14.75 -15.66 2.70
C VAL A 139 15.49 -14.44 3.24
N PHE A 140 15.58 -14.27 4.56
CA PHE A 140 16.33 -13.18 5.18
C PHE A 140 17.81 -13.22 4.81
N GLY A 141 18.42 -14.43 4.75
CA GLY A 141 19.77 -14.62 4.28
C GLY A 141 19.99 -14.14 2.84
N GLN A 142 19.06 -14.47 1.94
CA GLN A 142 19.10 -14.01 0.55
C GLN A 142 18.89 -12.50 0.42
N LEU A 143 17.98 -11.91 1.21
CA LEU A 143 17.79 -10.46 1.23
C LEU A 143 19.06 -9.73 1.68
N LYS A 144 19.72 -10.18 2.74
CA LYS A 144 21.01 -9.61 3.20
C LYS A 144 22.08 -9.70 2.12
N PHE A 145 22.19 -10.84 1.45
CA PHE A 145 23.13 -11.03 0.35
C PHE A 145 22.85 -10.10 -0.84
N THR A 146 21.57 -9.93 -1.19
CA THR A 146 21.12 -9.01 -2.24
C THR A 146 21.43 -7.56 -1.90
N VAL A 147 21.09 -7.12 -0.68
CA VAL A 147 21.42 -5.78 -0.17
C VAL A 147 22.92 -5.52 -0.23
N ARG A 148 23.73 -6.50 0.21
CA ARG A 148 25.20 -6.38 0.18
C ARG A 148 25.73 -6.14 -1.24
N ARG A 149 25.09 -6.72 -2.25
CA ARG A 149 25.53 -6.59 -3.65
C ARG A 149 25.04 -5.30 -4.33
N ILE A 150 23.89 -4.76 -3.90
CA ILE A 150 23.27 -3.58 -4.54
C ILE A 150 23.86 -2.28 -3.97
N TYR A 151 23.86 -2.11 -2.63
CA TYR A 151 24.27 -0.87 -1.98
C TYR A 151 25.05 -1.06 -0.65
N SER A 152 25.38 -2.29 -0.33
CA SER A 152 26.18 -2.70 0.85
C SER A 152 25.47 -2.48 2.18
N SER A 153 25.13 -1.25 2.53
CA SER A 153 24.41 -0.89 3.75
C SER A 153 23.47 0.28 3.46
N PRO A 154 22.23 0.26 4.00
CA PRO A 154 21.32 1.40 3.88
C PRO A 154 21.82 2.59 4.69
N ALA A 155 21.37 3.80 4.32
CA ALA A 155 21.53 4.97 5.17
C ALA A 155 20.79 4.77 6.51
N ALA A 156 21.48 5.05 7.63
CA ALA A 156 20.96 4.69 8.95
C ALA A 156 20.14 5.79 9.61
N HIS A 157 20.38 7.08 9.27
CA HIS A 157 19.76 8.22 9.99
C HIS A 157 18.23 8.15 10.01
N GLY A 158 17.59 8.05 8.85
CA GLY A 158 16.13 7.94 8.78
C GLY A 158 15.57 6.68 9.46
N ALA A 159 16.33 5.57 9.42
CA ALA A 159 15.94 4.33 10.08
C ALA A 159 15.98 4.48 11.61
N TYR A 160 16.97 5.19 12.17
CA TYR A 160 17.02 5.47 13.60
C TYR A 160 15.85 6.35 14.04
N ILE A 161 15.53 7.44 13.30
CA ILE A 161 14.36 8.28 13.60
C ILE A 161 13.08 7.43 13.62
N ALA A 162 12.84 6.63 12.58
CA ALA A 162 11.68 5.77 12.52
C ALA A 162 11.65 4.76 13.68
N SER A 163 12.79 4.14 14.00
CA SER A 163 12.91 3.20 15.10
C SER A 163 12.62 3.84 16.47
N ASP A 164 13.16 5.04 16.72
CA ASP A 164 12.94 5.75 17.99
C ASP A 164 11.46 6.10 18.17
N VAL A 165 10.80 6.59 17.11
CA VAL A 165 9.36 6.87 17.16
C VAL A 165 8.55 5.60 17.41
N MET A 166 8.85 4.49 16.71
CA MET A 166 8.07 3.25 16.83
C MET A 166 8.26 2.53 18.16
N ASN A 167 9.41 2.68 18.81
CA ASN A 167 9.74 2.00 20.07
C ASN A 167 9.48 2.83 21.32
N SER A 168 9.09 4.10 21.19
CA SER A 168 8.70 4.97 22.31
C SER A 168 7.19 5.16 22.32
N GLU A 169 6.51 4.76 23.40
CA GLU A 169 5.05 4.97 23.53
C GLU A 169 4.67 6.45 23.41
N GLU A 170 5.46 7.34 24.02
CA GLU A 170 5.22 8.79 23.97
C GLU A 170 5.38 9.35 22.56
N LEU A 171 6.51 9.05 21.88
CA LEU A 171 6.78 9.54 20.55
C LEU A 171 5.81 8.94 19.53
N ARG A 172 5.45 7.67 19.70
CA ARG A 172 4.46 7.01 18.86
C ARG A 172 3.08 7.67 18.98
N ALA A 173 2.61 7.97 20.20
CA ALA A 173 1.35 8.65 20.42
C ALA A 173 1.33 10.06 19.79
N LEU A 174 2.43 10.81 19.93
CA LEU A 174 2.58 12.11 19.27
C LEU A 174 2.51 11.98 17.75
N TRP A 175 3.25 11.02 17.18
CA TRP A 175 3.27 10.76 15.75
C TRP A 175 1.90 10.35 15.22
N GLU A 176 1.17 9.48 15.89
CA GLU A 176 -0.17 9.07 15.49
C GLU A 176 -1.13 10.26 15.42
N ASN A 177 -1.09 11.16 16.41
CA ASN A 177 -1.87 12.38 16.43
C ASN A 177 -1.51 13.32 15.25
N GLU A 178 -0.23 13.48 14.94
CA GLU A 178 0.22 14.29 13.80
C GLU A 178 -0.23 13.70 12.46
N VAL A 179 -0.13 12.38 12.27
CA VAL A 179 -0.63 11.71 11.07
C VAL A 179 -2.12 11.95 10.88
N TYR A 180 -2.91 11.81 11.95
CA TYR A 180 -4.35 12.03 11.87
C TYR A 180 -4.70 13.50 11.64
N ALA A 181 -3.96 14.44 12.21
CA ALA A 181 -4.12 15.86 11.93
C ALA A 181 -3.81 16.20 10.46
N MET A 182 -2.77 15.63 9.88
CA MET A 182 -2.45 15.77 8.46
C MET A 182 -3.56 15.19 7.57
N ARG A 183 -4.04 13.97 7.87
CA ARG A 183 -5.16 13.33 7.17
C ARG A 183 -6.42 14.22 7.20
N ASP A 184 -6.80 14.69 8.37
CA ASP A 184 -8.02 15.46 8.55
C ASP A 184 -7.93 16.82 7.86
N ARG A 185 -6.74 17.44 7.85
CA ARG A 185 -6.49 18.65 7.07
C ARG A 185 -6.66 18.40 5.57
N ILE A 186 -6.12 17.30 5.04
CA ILE A 186 -6.29 16.94 3.62
C ILE A 186 -7.77 16.75 3.29
N ARG A 187 -8.51 16.02 4.11
CA ARG A 187 -9.96 15.80 3.95
C ARG A 187 -10.73 17.12 3.96
N ALA A 188 -10.43 18.00 4.91
CA ALA A 188 -11.07 19.32 5.01
C ALA A 188 -10.79 20.21 3.79
N MET A 189 -9.56 20.18 3.25
CA MET A 189 -9.23 20.94 2.05
C MET A 189 -9.91 20.38 0.81
N ARG A 190 -10.04 19.06 0.68
CA ARG A 190 -10.78 18.41 -0.41
C ARG A 190 -12.26 18.74 -0.34
N GLN A 191 -12.87 18.69 0.84
CA GLN A 191 -14.25 19.09 1.05
C GLN A 191 -14.46 20.55 0.67
N LYS A 192 -13.61 21.45 1.12
CA LYS A 192 -13.70 22.87 0.80
C LYS A 192 -13.56 23.12 -0.73
N LEU A 193 -12.68 22.39 -1.40
CA LEU A 193 -12.53 22.47 -2.84
C LEU A 193 -13.81 22.00 -3.56
N TYR A 194 -14.36 20.87 -3.12
CA TYR A 194 -15.62 20.36 -3.63
C TYR A 194 -16.75 21.37 -3.48
N ASP A 195 -16.94 21.95 -2.29
CA ASP A 195 -18.00 22.91 -2.00
C ASP A 195 -17.89 24.17 -2.89
N VAL A 196 -16.68 24.72 -3.00
CA VAL A 196 -16.43 25.93 -3.80
C VAL A 196 -16.65 25.67 -5.29
N LEU A 197 -16.17 24.53 -5.81
CA LEU A 197 -16.34 24.21 -7.23
C LEU A 197 -17.79 23.91 -7.58
N THR A 198 -18.49 23.17 -6.75
CA THR A 198 -19.91 22.86 -6.92
C THR A 198 -20.77 24.13 -6.90
N ALA A 199 -20.47 25.08 -6.01
CA ALA A 199 -21.18 26.35 -5.96
C ALA A 199 -20.90 27.24 -7.19
N LYS A 200 -19.67 27.24 -7.69
CA LYS A 200 -19.27 28.09 -8.82
C LYS A 200 -19.59 27.48 -10.20
N ILE A 201 -19.63 26.16 -10.30
CA ILE A 201 -19.83 25.42 -11.57
C ILE A 201 -20.88 24.33 -11.34
N PRO A 202 -22.17 24.70 -11.15
CA PRO A 202 -23.21 23.77 -10.69
C PRO A 202 -23.54 22.65 -11.70
N ASN A 203 -23.18 22.82 -12.97
CA ASN A 203 -23.48 21.84 -14.03
C ASN A 203 -22.39 20.78 -14.21
N ARG A 204 -21.40 20.71 -13.31
CA ARG A 204 -20.31 19.73 -13.36
C ARG A 204 -20.23 18.95 -12.04
N ASP A 205 -20.06 17.63 -12.15
CA ASP A 205 -19.82 16.77 -10.97
C ASP A 205 -18.36 16.88 -10.53
N PHE A 206 -18.18 17.20 -9.26
CA PHE A 206 -16.89 17.26 -8.55
C PHE A 206 -16.82 16.25 -7.41
N SER A 207 -17.77 15.32 -7.30
CA SER A 207 -17.85 14.36 -6.19
C SER A 207 -16.60 13.47 -6.06
N TYR A 208 -15.83 13.32 -7.12
CA TYR A 208 -14.57 12.58 -7.08
C TYR A 208 -13.54 13.17 -6.10
N PHE A 209 -13.59 14.49 -5.81
CA PHE A 209 -12.69 15.07 -4.81
C PHE A 209 -12.92 14.54 -3.41
N ILE A 210 -14.12 14.10 -3.08
CA ILE A 210 -14.49 13.58 -1.75
C ILE A 210 -14.65 12.06 -1.73
N LYS A 211 -14.75 11.41 -2.89
CA LYS A 211 -14.80 9.94 -3.01
C LYS A 211 -13.41 9.30 -3.03
N GLN A 212 -12.45 9.96 -3.68
CA GLN A 212 -11.05 9.50 -3.75
C GLN A 212 -10.29 9.87 -2.48
N ARG A 213 -9.24 9.11 -2.20
CA ARG A 213 -8.38 9.30 -1.02
C ARG A 213 -7.03 9.89 -1.38
#